data_9e93f04cf38d5d350788124a18d3d386
#
_entry.id   9e93f04cf38d5d350788124a18d3d386
#
_cell.length_a   1.000
_cell.length_b   1.000
_cell.length_c   1.000
_cell.angle_alpha   90.00
_cell.angle_beta   90.00
_cell.angle_gamma   90.00
#
_symmetry.space_group_name_H-M   'P 1'
#
loop_
_entity.id
_entity.type
_entity.pdbx_description
1 polymer ?
#
loop_
_entity_poly.entity_id
_entity_poly.type
_entity_poly.pdbx_seq_one_letter_code
_entity_poly.pdbx_strand_id
1 'polypeptide(L)'
;MCTLTKKELSEVGQVIGTVERVTQPKAVIDSRKIVGGEIFFALKGERTDGHNFVEEALRRGAALAVVSRAWYEENQEKFFDKLLVVPEVLSALHALARLYRRKFAVPIVAVGGGSGKTTTKEMIAAVLRTSYNTLATEGNLNNHIGLPLTLFGLREATEIAVLEMGMNHKGEMLELCAIAEPTHGLITNIGKAHIEFFGTLEAIAEAEGELFEWLGKSGGTAFVNADDAWVMQVADKVMQKMLYGIVTPAHPNRREVLDLYAEEIGLDERGRPTFKLATQEAEEVVKLCMSGRHNITNALAAAAVGLNFGISLAQVKAALENFEINPALKRMAVYEQQGVIIINDTYNANPESMRCGLQTLKSMKHSGKKIAVLGDMLELGALSESEHTLLGEFISQLELDVLFVYGEAMKATLNAARVPAKQHFESKAQLAESLKGLLQPGDAVLFKGSRAMKMEEVIEMMQAHH
;
A
#
# COMPACT_ATOMS: atom_id res chain seq x y z
N MET A 1 15.59 9.17 26.08
CA MET A 1 15.06 9.88 24.87
C MET A 1 15.90 9.56 23.66
N CYS A 2 15.31 9.02 22.61
CA CYS A 2 16.04 8.70 21.38
C CYS A 2 16.49 9.98 20.68
N THR A 3 17.79 10.13 20.54
CA THR A 3 18.43 11.32 19.94
C THR A 3 19.39 10.89 18.84
N LEU A 4 19.58 11.75 17.85
CA LEU A 4 20.74 11.73 16.96
C LEU A 4 21.76 12.71 17.53
N THR A 5 22.92 12.21 17.92
CA THR A 5 24.03 13.00 18.47
C THR A 5 24.88 13.61 17.34
N LYS A 6 25.63 14.69 17.64
CA LYS A 6 26.57 15.30 16.69
C LYS A 6 27.57 14.27 16.13
N LYS A 7 28.02 13.33 16.96
CA LYS A 7 28.92 12.25 16.51
C LYS A 7 28.27 11.42 15.42
N GLU A 8 27.03 10.96 15.62
CA GLU A 8 26.29 10.16 14.64
C GLU A 8 25.96 10.96 13.37
N LEU A 9 25.61 12.24 13.52
CA LEU A 9 25.42 13.13 12.37
C LEU A 9 26.73 13.27 11.57
N SER A 10 27.88 13.36 12.27
CA SER A 10 29.20 13.49 11.64
C SER A 10 29.67 12.22 10.93
N GLU A 11 29.08 11.06 11.20
CA GLU A 11 29.32 9.84 10.43
C GLU A 11 28.67 9.89 9.03
N VAL A 12 27.65 10.75 8.85
CA VAL A 12 26.90 10.90 7.59
C VAL A 12 27.38 12.11 6.78
N GLY A 13 27.80 13.19 7.45
CA GLY A 13 28.20 14.41 6.78
C GLY A 13 28.89 15.42 7.70
N GLN A 14 29.22 16.58 7.16
CA GLN A 14 29.84 17.66 7.92
C GLN A 14 28.78 18.49 8.63
N VAL A 15 28.79 18.53 9.97
CA VAL A 15 27.90 19.37 10.78
C VAL A 15 28.46 20.81 10.82
N ILE A 16 27.62 21.77 10.42
CA ILE A 16 27.92 23.21 10.48
C ILE A 16 27.07 23.82 11.59
N GLY A 17 27.70 24.62 12.43
CA GLY A 17 27.03 25.36 13.50
C GLY A 17 26.94 24.61 14.82
N THR A 18 25.93 24.96 15.64
CA THR A 18 25.86 24.63 17.07
C THR A 18 25.03 23.39 17.41
N VAL A 19 24.81 22.50 16.45
CA VAL A 19 24.00 21.28 16.65
C VAL A 19 24.78 20.23 17.44
N GLU A 20 24.41 20.01 18.70
CA GLU A 20 24.98 18.95 19.53
C GLU A 20 24.18 17.65 19.48
N ARG A 21 22.85 17.77 19.32
CA ARG A 21 21.92 16.63 19.20
C ARG A 21 20.56 17.07 18.63
N VAL A 22 19.85 16.14 18.00
CA VAL A 22 18.44 16.29 17.64
C VAL A 22 17.64 15.25 18.42
N THR A 23 16.78 15.72 19.30
CA THR A 23 15.97 14.86 20.21
C THR A 23 14.65 14.51 19.56
N GLN A 24 14.27 13.24 19.60
CA GLN A 24 13.05 12.71 18.98
C GLN A 24 12.88 13.23 17.54
N PRO A 25 13.89 13.04 16.68
CA PRO A 25 13.87 13.61 15.34
C PRO A 25 12.62 13.19 14.57
N LYS A 26 12.07 14.15 13.82
CA LYS A 26 11.12 13.90 12.74
C LYS A 26 11.75 14.37 11.46
N ALA A 27 11.63 13.61 10.40
CA ALA A 27 12.14 13.99 9.09
C ALA A 27 11.02 14.61 8.25
N VAL A 28 11.32 15.71 7.58
CA VAL A 28 10.42 16.37 6.64
C VAL A 28 11.17 16.77 5.37
N ILE A 29 10.46 16.72 4.24
CA ILE A 29 10.96 17.16 2.92
C ILE A 29 10.17 18.38 2.40
N ASP A 30 9.16 18.80 3.14
CA ASP A 30 8.31 19.97 2.84
C ASP A 30 8.45 20.98 3.97
N SER A 31 9.05 22.14 3.68
CA SER A 31 9.28 23.21 4.67
C SER A 31 8.00 23.69 5.35
N ARG A 32 6.84 23.59 4.68
CA ARG A 32 5.54 23.99 5.22
C ARG A 32 5.06 23.10 6.39
N LYS A 33 5.60 21.88 6.49
CA LYS A 33 5.29 20.91 7.56
C LYS A 33 6.14 21.10 8.82
N ILE A 34 7.08 22.04 8.82
CA ILE A 34 7.92 22.32 9.98
C ILE A 34 7.10 23.09 11.00
N VAL A 35 7.05 22.56 12.22
CA VAL A 35 6.43 23.15 13.40
C VAL A 35 7.43 23.42 14.53
N GLY A 36 8.67 22.95 14.38
CA GLY A 36 9.81 23.14 15.27
C GLY A 36 10.46 21.84 15.73
N GLY A 37 11.76 21.71 15.53
CA GLY A 37 12.56 20.55 15.95
C GLY A 37 12.74 19.45 14.91
N GLU A 38 12.15 19.57 13.72
CA GLU A 38 12.30 18.61 12.63
C GLU A 38 13.67 18.70 11.97
N ILE A 39 14.09 17.61 11.31
CA ILE A 39 15.19 17.57 10.34
C ILE A 39 14.60 17.79 8.95
N PHE A 40 14.97 18.88 8.31
CA PHE A 40 14.57 19.17 6.94
C PHE A 40 15.59 18.57 5.97
N PHE A 41 15.12 17.75 5.03
CA PHE A 41 15.94 17.19 3.96
C PHE A 41 15.68 17.96 2.67
N ALA A 42 16.67 18.69 2.18
CA ALA A 42 16.60 19.49 0.96
C ALA A 42 16.75 18.62 -0.31
N LEU A 43 15.76 17.74 -0.54
CA LEU A 43 15.77 16.86 -1.72
C LEU A 43 15.53 17.66 -3.00
N LYS A 44 16.26 17.29 -4.06
CA LYS A 44 16.04 17.79 -5.40
C LYS A 44 15.05 16.88 -6.13
N GLY A 45 13.85 17.39 -6.42
CA GLY A 45 12.85 16.71 -7.23
C GLY A 45 12.85 17.21 -8.67
N GLU A 46 12.00 16.60 -9.51
CA GLU A 46 11.88 16.96 -10.95
C GLU A 46 11.40 18.39 -11.18
N ARG A 47 10.52 18.90 -10.32
CA ARG A 47 9.87 20.22 -10.48
C ARG A 47 10.36 21.27 -9.52
N THR A 48 11.01 20.87 -8.43
CA THR A 48 11.35 21.76 -7.33
C THR A 48 12.61 21.28 -6.64
N ASP A 49 13.54 22.19 -6.37
CA ASP A 49 14.71 21.91 -5.57
C ASP A 49 14.46 22.31 -4.11
N GLY A 50 14.53 21.33 -3.20
CA GLY A 50 14.34 21.54 -1.76
C GLY A 50 15.33 22.54 -1.14
N HIS A 51 16.50 22.70 -1.75
CA HIS A 51 17.50 23.67 -1.30
C HIS A 51 16.99 25.11 -1.31
N ASN A 52 16.03 25.45 -2.16
CA ASN A 52 15.41 26.78 -2.21
C ASN A 52 14.63 27.12 -0.92
N PHE A 53 14.34 26.13 -0.10
CA PHE A 53 13.53 26.29 1.13
C PHE A 53 14.34 26.13 2.42
N VAL A 54 15.66 26.01 2.35
CA VAL A 54 16.54 25.80 3.52
C VAL A 54 16.40 26.96 4.51
N GLU A 55 16.47 28.20 4.03
CA GLU A 55 16.35 29.39 4.87
C GLU A 55 14.97 29.46 5.55
N GLU A 56 13.90 29.16 4.81
CA GLU A 56 12.55 29.08 5.37
C GLU A 56 12.44 27.99 6.41
N ALA A 57 13.00 26.80 6.14
CA ALA A 57 12.99 25.67 7.05
C ALA A 57 13.66 26.00 8.39
N LEU A 58 14.84 26.61 8.36
CA LEU A 58 15.56 27.04 9.56
C LEU A 58 14.79 28.15 10.32
N ARG A 59 14.22 29.11 9.60
CA ARG A 59 13.41 30.19 10.20
C ARG A 59 12.14 29.65 10.87
N ARG A 60 11.55 28.57 10.34
CA ARG A 60 10.40 27.87 10.96
C ARG A 60 10.78 27.01 12.15
N GLY A 61 12.08 26.92 12.48
CA GLY A 61 12.56 26.22 13.67
C GLY A 61 13.01 24.78 13.41
N ALA A 62 13.37 24.42 12.18
CA ALA A 62 14.04 23.14 11.94
C ALA A 62 15.26 23.01 12.86
N ALA A 63 15.43 21.84 13.48
CA ALA A 63 16.58 21.55 14.32
C ALA A 63 17.87 21.36 13.50
N LEU A 64 17.70 20.92 12.25
CA LEU A 64 18.77 20.64 11.31
C LEU A 64 18.23 20.72 9.87
N ALA A 65 19.00 21.28 8.94
CA ALA A 65 18.76 21.14 7.51
C ALA A 65 19.88 20.32 6.86
N VAL A 66 19.51 19.28 6.13
CA VAL A 66 20.43 18.42 5.37
C VAL A 66 20.52 18.94 3.94
N VAL A 67 21.71 19.34 3.51
CA VAL A 67 21.96 19.99 2.23
C VAL A 67 23.11 19.33 1.48
N SER A 68 23.09 19.42 0.15
CA SER A 68 24.20 18.92 -0.67
C SER A 68 25.45 19.80 -0.53
N ARG A 69 26.61 19.18 -0.67
CA ARG A 69 27.90 19.90 -0.66
C ARG A 69 27.95 20.96 -1.75
N ALA A 70 27.49 20.65 -2.96
CA ALA A 70 27.49 21.60 -4.08
C ALA A 70 26.72 22.87 -3.75
N TRP A 71 25.48 22.72 -3.19
CA TRP A 71 24.69 23.87 -2.77
C TRP A 71 25.37 24.68 -1.65
N TYR A 72 25.97 23.99 -0.68
CA TYR A 72 26.68 24.66 0.42
C TYR A 72 27.87 25.48 -0.09
N GLU A 73 28.64 24.96 -1.00
CA GLU A 73 29.80 25.67 -1.59
C GLU A 73 29.40 26.95 -2.35
N GLU A 74 28.22 26.92 -3.02
CA GLU A 74 27.65 28.08 -3.71
C GLU A 74 27.03 29.14 -2.76
N ASN A 75 26.74 28.75 -1.51
CA ASN A 75 26.05 29.61 -0.55
C ASN A 75 26.88 29.92 0.72
N GLN A 76 28.21 29.72 0.69
CA GLN A 76 29.10 29.89 1.85
C GLN A 76 29.08 31.31 2.44
N GLU A 77 28.79 32.32 1.61
CA GLU A 77 28.72 33.71 2.05
C GLU A 77 27.53 34.00 2.99
N LYS A 78 26.51 33.13 2.95
CA LYS A 78 25.36 33.18 3.86
C LYS A 78 25.74 32.45 5.14
N PHE A 79 25.58 33.13 6.26
CA PHE A 79 25.78 32.48 7.56
C PHE A 79 24.58 31.57 7.86
N PHE A 80 24.80 30.27 7.76
CA PHE A 80 23.83 29.26 8.18
C PHE A 80 24.34 28.59 9.46
N ASP A 81 23.47 28.47 10.45
CA ASP A 81 23.62 27.59 11.60
C ASP A 81 22.74 26.34 11.39
N LYS A 82 23.11 25.21 11.99
CA LYS A 82 22.33 23.96 11.96
C LYS A 82 22.20 23.31 10.58
N LEU A 83 23.32 23.17 9.86
CA LEU A 83 23.36 22.37 8.63
C LEU A 83 24.09 21.04 8.84
N LEU A 84 23.65 20.03 8.09
CA LEU A 84 24.40 18.81 7.79
C LEU A 84 24.71 18.81 6.30
N VAL A 85 25.97 19.02 5.96
CA VAL A 85 26.45 19.07 4.58
C VAL A 85 26.88 17.67 4.15
N VAL A 86 26.27 17.14 3.09
CA VAL A 86 26.45 15.77 2.63
C VAL A 86 26.76 15.74 1.13
N PRO A 87 27.36 14.67 0.60
CA PRO A 87 27.55 14.52 -0.85
C PRO A 87 26.19 14.46 -1.58
N GLU A 88 25.24 13.68 -1.05
CA GLU A 88 23.92 13.46 -1.64
C GLU A 88 22.86 13.35 -0.53
N VAL A 89 21.77 14.14 -0.64
CA VAL A 89 20.77 14.32 0.43
C VAL A 89 19.92 13.07 0.63
N LEU A 90 19.59 12.34 -0.45
CA LEU A 90 18.78 11.12 -0.35
C LEU A 90 19.54 10.01 0.37
N SER A 91 20.80 9.80 0.03
CA SER A 91 21.67 8.83 0.71
C SER A 91 21.83 9.16 2.20
N ALA A 92 21.90 10.45 2.53
CA ALA A 92 21.93 10.90 3.93
C ALA A 92 20.60 10.63 4.67
N LEU A 93 19.45 10.78 4.00
CA LEU A 93 18.15 10.42 4.54
C LEU A 93 18.10 8.92 4.90
N HIS A 94 18.58 8.05 3.99
CA HIS A 94 18.67 6.60 4.21
C HIS A 94 19.59 6.26 5.39
N ALA A 95 20.80 6.83 5.40
CA ALA A 95 21.78 6.58 6.44
C ALA A 95 21.28 7.02 7.82
N LEU A 96 20.72 8.23 7.94
CA LEU A 96 20.18 8.74 9.20
C LEU A 96 18.96 7.95 9.67
N ALA A 97 18.05 7.56 8.76
CA ALA A 97 16.90 6.71 9.09
C ALA A 97 17.34 5.35 9.63
N ARG A 98 18.35 4.72 9.00
CA ARG A 98 18.94 3.46 9.46
C ARG A 98 19.62 3.60 10.82
N LEU A 99 20.43 4.64 11.03
CA LEU A 99 21.04 4.94 12.34
C LEU A 99 19.97 5.13 13.42
N TYR A 100 18.90 5.86 13.10
CA TYR A 100 17.80 6.09 14.02
C TYR A 100 17.03 4.80 14.32
N ARG A 101 16.70 3.99 13.28
CA ARG A 101 16.04 2.68 13.40
C ARG A 101 16.79 1.76 14.37
N ARG A 102 18.13 1.71 14.29
CA ARG A 102 18.98 0.85 15.12
C ARG A 102 18.99 1.18 16.61
N LYS A 103 18.47 2.33 16.99
CA LYS A 103 18.29 2.70 18.41
C LYS A 103 17.13 1.97 19.09
N PHE A 104 16.29 1.28 18.31
CA PHE A 104 15.10 0.60 18.78
C PHE A 104 15.22 -0.91 18.53
N ALA A 105 15.07 -1.70 19.58
CA ALA A 105 15.01 -3.17 19.47
C ALA A 105 13.59 -3.65 19.13
N VAL A 106 12.90 -2.96 18.22
CA VAL A 106 11.52 -3.28 17.83
C VAL A 106 11.49 -4.20 16.62
N PRO A 107 10.64 -5.23 16.62
CA PRO A 107 10.35 -6.01 15.43
C PRO A 107 9.76 -5.11 14.33
N ILE A 108 10.19 -5.33 13.09
CA ILE A 108 9.61 -4.68 11.92
C ILE A 108 9.02 -5.74 11.01
N VAL A 109 7.73 -5.59 10.69
CA VAL A 109 6.99 -6.39 9.73
C VAL A 109 6.95 -5.64 8.41
N ALA A 110 7.61 -6.16 7.36
CA ALA A 110 7.58 -5.61 6.02
C ALA A 110 6.43 -6.22 5.21
N VAL A 111 5.72 -5.40 4.43
CA VAL A 111 4.60 -5.81 3.57
C VAL A 111 4.90 -5.41 2.13
N GLY A 112 5.28 -6.39 1.29
CA GLY A 112 5.49 -6.27 -0.14
C GLY A 112 4.34 -6.88 -0.96
N GLY A 113 4.50 -6.91 -2.30
CA GLY A 113 3.61 -7.58 -3.25
C GLY A 113 2.87 -6.67 -4.22
N GLY A 114 2.19 -7.25 -5.20
CA GLY A 114 1.55 -6.54 -6.30
C GLY A 114 0.29 -5.77 -5.89
N SER A 115 -0.65 -6.43 -5.25
CA SER A 115 -1.95 -5.87 -4.85
C SER A 115 -2.25 -6.15 -3.38
N GLY A 116 -3.08 -5.30 -2.75
CA GLY A 116 -3.53 -5.51 -1.37
C GLY A 116 -2.55 -5.07 -0.27
N LYS A 117 -1.33 -4.60 -0.58
CA LYS A 117 -0.34 -4.16 0.41
C LYS A 117 -0.90 -3.24 1.49
N THR A 118 -1.50 -2.12 1.09
CA THR A 118 -2.02 -1.12 2.03
C THR A 118 -3.14 -1.69 2.91
N THR A 119 -4.08 -2.42 2.31
CA THR A 119 -5.18 -3.05 3.07
C THR A 119 -4.64 -4.07 4.07
N THR A 120 -3.73 -4.93 3.63
CA THR A 120 -3.07 -5.94 4.50
C THR A 120 -2.30 -5.25 5.63
N LYS A 121 -1.50 -4.22 5.33
CA LYS A 121 -0.77 -3.43 6.31
C LYS A 121 -1.69 -2.80 7.36
N GLU A 122 -2.82 -2.21 6.93
CA GLU A 122 -3.80 -1.63 7.86
C GLU A 122 -4.48 -2.71 8.73
N MET A 123 -4.84 -3.87 8.16
CA MET A 123 -5.39 -5.00 8.92
C MET A 123 -4.36 -5.54 9.94
N ILE A 124 -3.09 -5.72 9.54
CA ILE A 124 -2.01 -6.11 10.44
C ILE A 124 -1.89 -5.10 11.60
N ALA A 125 -1.86 -3.82 11.27
CA ALA A 125 -1.76 -2.76 12.28
C ALA A 125 -2.97 -2.77 13.23
N ALA A 126 -4.19 -3.02 12.73
CA ALA A 126 -5.38 -3.13 13.56
C ALA A 126 -5.31 -4.34 14.52
N VAL A 127 -4.87 -5.50 14.03
CA VAL A 127 -4.66 -6.69 14.86
C VAL A 127 -3.60 -6.44 15.92
N LEU A 128 -2.43 -5.93 15.53
CA LEU A 128 -1.33 -5.68 16.47
C LEU A 128 -1.67 -4.65 17.54
N ARG A 129 -2.43 -3.60 17.20
CA ARG A 129 -2.87 -2.56 18.14
C ARG A 129 -3.78 -3.06 19.25
N THR A 130 -4.31 -4.27 19.16
CA THR A 130 -5.05 -4.90 20.27
C THR A 130 -4.15 -5.18 21.49
N SER A 131 -2.84 -5.29 21.29
CA SER A 131 -1.88 -5.69 22.33
C SER A 131 -0.59 -4.87 22.34
N TYR A 132 -0.28 -4.14 21.26
CA TYR A 132 1.01 -3.46 21.07
C TYR A 132 0.85 -2.01 20.61
N ASN A 133 1.72 -1.14 21.07
CA ASN A 133 1.87 0.21 20.53
C ASN A 133 2.57 0.12 19.16
N THR A 134 1.78 0.19 18.09
CA THR A 134 2.18 -0.14 16.72
C THR A 134 2.36 1.10 15.87
N LEU A 135 3.58 1.30 15.33
CA LEU A 135 3.83 2.23 14.23
C LEU A 135 3.46 1.55 12.90
N ALA A 136 2.80 2.27 12.00
CA ALA A 136 2.53 1.76 10.65
C ALA A 136 2.80 2.85 9.61
N THR A 137 3.16 2.43 8.38
CA THR A 137 3.28 3.34 7.23
C THR A 137 1.99 4.12 7.02
N GLU A 138 2.07 5.43 6.96
CA GLU A 138 0.94 6.30 6.64
C GLU A 138 0.80 6.51 5.13
N GLY A 139 -0.44 6.39 4.62
CA GLY A 139 -0.73 6.61 3.20
C GLY A 139 0.10 5.70 2.29
N ASN A 140 0.87 6.33 1.39
CA ASN A 140 1.73 5.67 0.40
C ASN A 140 3.24 5.92 0.64
N LEU A 141 3.65 6.15 1.89
CA LEU A 141 5.06 6.38 2.25
C LEU A 141 5.86 5.06 2.23
N ASN A 142 5.84 4.36 1.10
CA ASN A 142 6.32 2.98 0.93
C ASN A 142 7.56 2.83 0.04
N ASN A 143 8.15 3.94 -0.42
CA ASN A 143 9.32 3.97 -1.30
C ASN A 143 10.58 4.50 -0.59
N HIS A 144 11.67 4.66 -1.34
CA HIS A 144 12.98 5.13 -0.87
C HIS A 144 12.99 6.53 -0.19
N ILE A 145 11.89 7.29 -0.28
CA ILE A 145 11.70 8.55 0.48
C ILE A 145 10.74 8.32 1.65
N GLY A 146 9.60 7.68 1.39
CA GLY A 146 8.52 7.54 2.37
C GLY A 146 8.86 6.61 3.53
N LEU A 147 9.52 5.48 3.26
CA LEU A 147 9.91 4.53 4.28
C LEU A 147 10.88 5.13 5.32
N PRO A 148 11.97 5.84 4.92
CA PRO A 148 12.79 6.57 5.87
C PRO A 148 12.01 7.58 6.73
N LEU A 149 11.09 8.34 6.13
CA LEU A 149 10.25 9.28 6.88
C LEU A 149 9.39 8.57 7.92
N THR A 150 8.85 7.39 7.60
CA THR A 150 8.09 6.55 8.54
C THR A 150 8.97 6.08 9.70
N LEU A 151 10.21 5.67 9.44
CA LEU A 151 11.14 5.21 10.48
C LEU A 151 11.48 6.32 11.50
N PHE A 152 11.50 7.58 11.10
CA PHE A 152 11.62 8.69 12.04
C PHE A 152 10.37 8.86 12.93
N GLY A 153 9.31 8.11 12.68
CA GLY A 153 8.14 7.97 13.56
C GLY A 153 8.36 7.05 14.76
N LEU A 154 9.42 6.24 14.81
CA LEU A 154 9.73 5.37 15.95
C LEU A 154 9.92 6.17 17.25
N ARG A 155 9.37 5.67 18.34
CA ARG A 155 9.45 6.25 19.69
C ARG A 155 9.79 5.15 20.70
N GLU A 156 10.20 5.53 21.90
CA GLU A 156 10.49 4.57 22.99
C GLU A 156 9.29 3.69 23.35
N ALA A 157 8.09 4.22 23.16
CA ALA A 157 6.85 3.49 23.38
C ALA A 157 6.45 2.56 22.22
N THR A 158 7.12 2.64 21.07
CA THR A 158 6.82 1.76 19.93
C THR A 158 7.30 0.34 20.23
N GLU A 159 6.39 -0.63 20.12
CA GLU A 159 6.69 -2.03 20.40
C GLU A 159 6.82 -2.86 19.12
N ILE A 160 6.09 -2.50 18.06
CA ILE A 160 6.17 -3.14 16.74
C ILE A 160 6.00 -2.06 15.66
N ALA A 161 6.66 -2.25 14.51
CA ALA A 161 6.42 -1.42 13.34
C ALA A 161 5.97 -2.27 12.14
N VAL A 162 4.99 -1.77 11.37
CA VAL A 162 4.49 -2.38 10.13
C VAL A 162 4.78 -1.44 8.98
N LEU A 163 5.67 -1.86 8.07
CA LEU A 163 6.14 -1.02 6.99
C LEU A 163 5.69 -1.58 5.63
N GLU A 164 4.90 -0.80 4.91
CA GLU A 164 4.61 -1.09 3.51
C GLU A 164 5.86 -0.79 2.67
N MET A 165 6.24 -1.72 1.80
CA MET A 165 7.37 -1.59 0.88
C MET A 165 6.88 -1.76 -0.56
N GLY A 166 7.12 -0.75 -1.38
CA GLY A 166 6.78 -0.75 -2.81
C GLY A 166 8.02 -0.53 -3.64
N MET A 167 8.14 -1.28 -4.74
CA MET A 167 9.27 -1.19 -5.66
C MET A 167 8.78 -1.09 -7.11
N ASN A 168 9.58 -0.47 -7.96
CA ASN A 168 9.37 -0.40 -9.40
C ASN A 168 10.51 -1.05 -10.19
N HIS A 169 11.66 -1.31 -9.55
CA HIS A 169 12.83 -1.89 -10.19
C HIS A 169 13.49 -2.95 -9.28
N LYS A 170 14.21 -3.87 -9.90
CA LYS A 170 15.01 -4.88 -9.19
C LYS A 170 16.09 -4.18 -8.35
N GLY A 171 16.29 -4.65 -7.11
CA GLY A 171 17.22 -4.10 -6.14
C GLY A 171 16.59 -3.10 -5.17
N GLU A 172 15.50 -2.42 -5.53
CA GLU A 172 14.84 -1.44 -4.66
C GLU A 172 14.31 -2.08 -3.37
N MET A 173 13.79 -3.30 -3.43
CA MET A 173 13.31 -4.01 -2.24
C MET A 173 14.47 -4.30 -1.28
N LEU A 174 15.63 -4.71 -1.77
CA LEU A 174 16.84 -4.88 -0.92
C LEU A 174 17.31 -3.56 -0.32
N GLU A 175 17.25 -2.46 -1.06
CA GLU A 175 17.58 -1.13 -0.54
C GLU A 175 16.63 -0.74 0.61
N LEU A 176 15.33 -0.92 0.44
CA LEU A 176 14.34 -0.68 1.49
C LEU A 176 14.58 -1.58 2.71
N CYS A 177 14.90 -2.85 2.49
CA CYS A 177 15.28 -3.77 3.56
C CYS A 177 16.56 -3.31 4.29
N ALA A 178 17.57 -2.83 3.55
CA ALA A 178 18.80 -2.34 4.16
C ALA A 178 18.59 -1.08 5.02
N ILE A 179 17.57 -0.28 4.74
CA ILE A 179 17.19 0.90 5.54
C ILE A 179 16.38 0.49 6.77
N ALA A 180 15.35 -0.35 6.59
CA ALA A 180 14.40 -0.71 7.63
C ALA A 180 14.91 -1.85 8.53
N GLU A 181 15.74 -2.74 8.02
CA GLU A 181 16.21 -3.97 8.68
C GLU A 181 15.01 -4.78 9.23
N PRO A 182 14.07 -5.25 8.35
CA PRO A 182 12.90 -5.98 8.80
C PRO A 182 13.29 -7.33 9.40
N THR A 183 12.57 -7.73 10.45
CA THR A 183 12.72 -9.01 11.14
C THR A 183 11.64 -10.00 10.71
N HIS A 184 10.54 -9.50 10.19
CA HIS A 184 9.40 -10.27 9.69
C HIS A 184 8.94 -9.65 8.36
N GLY A 185 8.30 -10.45 7.51
CA GLY A 185 7.74 -9.90 6.29
C GLY A 185 6.83 -10.84 5.55
N LEU A 186 6.08 -10.28 4.64
CA LEU A 186 5.19 -11.00 3.74
C LEU A 186 5.14 -10.35 2.37
N ILE A 187 4.80 -11.16 1.38
CA ILE A 187 4.46 -10.74 0.02
C ILE A 187 3.00 -11.11 -0.18
N THR A 188 2.14 -10.12 -0.42
CA THR A 188 0.69 -10.36 -0.54
C THR A 188 0.33 -11.27 -1.70
N ASN A 189 0.86 -10.96 -2.86
CA ASN A 189 0.74 -11.73 -4.11
C ASN A 189 1.75 -11.22 -5.14
N ILE A 190 1.98 -12.01 -6.19
CA ILE A 190 2.73 -11.61 -7.38
C ILE A 190 1.74 -11.47 -8.53
N GLY A 191 1.65 -10.27 -9.10
CA GLY A 191 0.76 -9.92 -10.19
C GLY A 191 1.41 -8.97 -11.18
N LYS A 192 0.67 -8.57 -12.20
CA LYS A 192 1.17 -7.70 -13.29
C LYS A 192 1.30 -6.22 -12.92
N ALA A 193 1.40 -5.91 -11.62
CA ALA A 193 1.75 -4.56 -11.20
C ALA A 193 3.17 -4.21 -11.68
N HIS A 194 3.34 -3.01 -12.28
CA HIS A 194 4.65 -2.52 -12.76
C HIS A 194 5.32 -3.39 -13.85
N ILE A 195 4.56 -4.26 -14.55
CA ILE A 195 5.13 -5.22 -15.51
C ILE A 195 5.85 -4.55 -16.68
N GLU A 196 5.54 -3.30 -16.97
CA GLU A 196 6.27 -2.48 -17.96
C GLU A 196 7.77 -2.41 -17.65
N PHE A 197 8.13 -2.32 -16.38
CA PHE A 197 9.52 -2.18 -15.94
C PHE A 197 10.24 -3.52 -15.79
N PHE A 198 9.51 -4.60 -15.55
CA PHE A 198 10.06 -5.94 -15.29
C PHE A 198 9.99 -6.87 -16.49
N GLY A 199 9.04 -6.67 -17.38
CA GLY A 199 8.83 -7.48 -18.57
C GLY A 199 8.13 -8.82 -18.32
N THR A 200 8.41 -9.52 -17.21
CA THR A 200 7.83 -10.83 -16.88
C THR A 200 7.39 -10.94 -15.42
N LEU A 201 6.47 -11.88 -15.15
CA LEU A 201 6.05 -12.19 -13.76
C LEU A 201 7.19 -12.80 -12.94
N GLU A 202 8.08 -13.57 -13.56
CA GLU A 202 9.28 -14.11 -12.92
C GLU A 202 10.19 -12.99 -12.39
N ALA A 203 10.43 -11.97 -13.20
CA ALA A 203 11.26 -10.82 -12.79
C ALA A 203 10.61 -10.04 -11.65
N ILE A 204 9.28 -9.91 -11.64
CA ILE A 204 8.53 -9.30 -10.52
C ILE A 204 8.66 -10.19 -9.28
N ALA A 205 8.50 -11.51 -9.41
CA ALA A 205 8.62 -12.44 -8.30
C ALA A 205 10.04 -12.42 -7.69
N GLU A 206 11.08 -12.37 -8.53
CA GLU A 206 12.45 -12.23 -8.08
C GLU A 206 12.67 -10.93 -7.30
N ALA A 207 12.14 -9.80 -7.80
CA ALA A 207 12.31 -8.49 -7.17
C ALA A 207 11.52 -8.37 -5.84
N GLU A 208 10.25 -8.81 -5.79
CA GLU A 208 9.51 -8.91 -4.53
C GLU A 208 10.17 -9.92 -3.58
N GLY A 209 10.69 -11.03 -4.11
CA GLY A 209 11.39 -12.08 -3.39
C GLY A 209 12.70 -11.64 -2.72
N GLU A 210 13.24 -10.46 -3.04
CA GLU A 210 14.36 -9.82 -2.35
C GLU A 210 14.05 -9.59 -0.86
N LEU A 211 12.78 -9.36 -0.49
CA LEU A 211 12.35 -9.31 0.90
C LEU A 211 12.61 -10.65 1.62
N PHE A 212 12.24 -11.75 0.99
CA PHE A 212 12.47 -13.07 1.57
C PHE A 212 13.95 -13.46 1.57
N GLU A 213 14.71 -13.02 0.57
CA GLU A 213 16.16 -13.17 0.57
C GLU A 213 16.81 -12.45 1.77
N TRP A 214 16.36 -11.22 2.07
CA TRP A 214 16.80 -10.49 3.26
C TRP A 214 16.48 -11.26 4.55
N LEU A 215 15.23 -11.70 4.71
CA LEU A 215 14.80 -12.45 5.89
C LEU A 215 15.56 -13.76 6.04
N GLY A 216 15.80 -14.49 4.96
CA GLY A 216 16.60 -15.72 4.98
C GLY A 216 18.04 -15.49 5.46
N LYS A 217 18.67 -14.39 5.05
CA LYS A 217 20.03 -14.02 5.48
C LYS A 217 20.11 -13.50 6.92
N SER A 218 19.05 -12.81 7.37
CA SER A 218 18.99 -12.23 8.72
C SER A 218 18.39 -13.15 9.79
N GLY A 219 17.91 -14.35 9.42
CA GLY A 219 17.21 -15.26 10.33
C GLY A 219 15.82 -14.79 10.71
N GLY A 220 15.18 -13.98 9.85
CA GLY A 220 13.83 -13.46 10.04
C GLY A 220 12.74 -14.46 9.68
N THR A 221 11.48 -14.10 9.96
CA THR A 221 10.28 -14.91 9.73
C THR A 221 9.49 -14.39 8.53
N ALA A 222 9.06 -15.29 7.64
CA ALA A 222 8.18 -14.98 6.53
C ALA A 222 6.76 -15.50 6.77
N PHE A 223 5.74 -14.68 6.45
CA PHE A 223 4.35 -15.11 6.34
C PHE A 223 4.03 -15.31 4.87
N VAL A 224 3.73 -16.54 4.49
CA VAL A 224 3.72 -16.98 3.08
C VAL A 224 2.30 -17.29 2.63
N ASN A 225 1.85 -16.56 1.63
CA ASN A 225 0.59 -16.82 0.95
C ASN A 225 0.71 -18.09 0.08
N ALA A 226 0.20 -19.21 0.56
CA ALA A 226 0.24 -20.49 -0.13
C ALA A 226 -0.76 -20.61 -1.30
N ASP A 227 -1.60 -19.60 -1.53
CA ASP A 227 -2.51 -19.53 -2.67
C ASP A 227 -1.82 -18.93 -3.91
N ASP A 228 -0.63 -18.34 -3.74
CA ASP A 228 0.16 -17.77 -4.82
C ASP A 228 1.42 -18.60 -5.08
N ALA A 229 1.49 -19.22 -6.26
CA ALA A 229 2.58 -20.11 -6.62
C ALA A 229 3.95 -19.41 -6.70
N TRP A 230 3.98 -18.12 -7.12
CA TRP A 230 5.20 -17.34 -7.20
C TRP A 230 5.70 -16.95 -5.81
N VAL A 231 4.78 -16.59 -4.89
CA VAL A 231 5.13 -16.33 -3.49
C VAL A 231 5.70 -17.59 -2.84
N MET A 232 5.08 -18.75 -3.08
CA MET A 232 5.59 -20.03 -2.60
C MET A 232 7.01 -20.33 -3.13
N GLN A 233 7.26 -20.09 -4.41
CA GLN A 233 8.56 -20.32 -5.02
C GLN A 233 9.67 -19.45 -4.39
N VAL A 234 9.41 -18.16 -4.17
CA VAL A 234 10.43 -17.26 -3.59
C VAL A 234 10.60 -17.48 -2.08
N ALA A 235 9.63 -18.10 -1.41
CA ALA A 235 9.67 -18.42 0.01
C ALA A 235 10.65 -19.56 0.37
N ASP A 236 11.18 -20.29 -0.61
CA ASP A 236 12.20 -21.30 -0.35
C ASP A 236 13.52 -20.75 0.21
N LYS A 237 13.72 -19.43 0.05
CA LYS A 237 14.88 -18.70 0.60
C LYS A 237 14.81 -18.51 2.13
N VAL A 238 13.66 -18.75 2.77
CA VAL A 238 13.45 -18.50 4.20
C VAL A 238 13.19 -19.80 4.94
N MET A 239 13.93 -20.02 6.03
CA MET A 239 13.77 -21.21 6.88
C MET A 239 12.60 -21.08 7.86
N GLN A 240 12.44 -19.91 8.49
CA GLN A 240 11.35 -19.65 9.42
C GLN A 240 10.18 -19.06 8.65
N LYS A 241 9.15 -19.85 8.43
CA LYS A 241 7.96 -19.42 7.68
C LYS A 241 6.68 -19.97 8.27
N MET A 242 5.61 -19.19 8.18
CA MET A 242 4.24 -19.57 8.50
C MET A 242 3.40 -19.51 7.21
N LEU A 243 2.82 -20.66 6.83
CA LEU A 243 2.02 -20.79 5.62
C LEU A 243 0.57 -20.49 5.92
N TYR A 244 -0.05 -19.60 5.14
CA TYR A 244 -1.48 -19.35 5.20
C TYR A 244 -2.14 -19.46 3.83
N GLY A 245 -3.43 -19.80 3.79
CA GLY A 245 -4.16 -19.93 2.53
C GLY A 245 -5.63 -20.29 2.72
N ILE A 246 -6.35 -20.37 1.59
CA ILE A 246 -7.77 -20.72 1.57
C ILE A 246 -7.91 -22.21 1.29
N VAL A 247 -8.71 -22.88 2.11
CA VAL A 247 -9.13 -24.27 1.90
C VAL A 247 -10.49 -24.23 1.18
N THR A 248 -10.57 -25.00 0.11
CA THR A 248 -11.79 -25.14 -0.68
C THR A 248 -12.28 -26.59 -0.65
N PRO A 249 -13.56 -26.87 -0.93
CA PRO A 249 -14.06 -28.25 -1.06
C PRO A 249 -13.30 -29.11 -2.09
N ALA A 250 -12.71 -28.47 -3.10
CA ALA A 250 -11.90 -29.14 -4.12
C ALA A 250 -10.52 -29.59 -3.58
N HIS A 251 -10.01 -28.91 -2.56
CA HIS A 251 -8.68 -29.16 -1.99
C HIS A 251 -8.73 -29.21 -0.45
N PRO A 252 -9.47 -30.16 0.16
CA PRO A 252 -9.67 -30.22 1.60
C PRO A 252 -8.38 -30.57 2.38
N ASN A 253 -7.46 -31.32 1.76
CA ASN A 253 -6.22 -31.76 2.40
C ASN A 253 -5.19 -30.63 2.60
N ARG A 254 -5.43 -29.43 2.05
CA ARG A 254 -4.58 -28.26 2.32
C ARG A 254 -4.51 -27.89 3.78
N ARG A 255 -5.53 -28.28 4.60
CA ARG A 255 -5.52 -28.07 6.06
C ARG A 255 -4.30 -28.71 6.75
N GLU A 256 -3.77 -29.80 6.20
CA GLU A 256 -2.66 -30.55 6.79
C GLU A 256 -1.30 -29.85 6.62
N VAL A 257 -1.18 -28.95 5.64
CA VAL A 257 0.07 -28.27 5.29
C VAL A 257 0.08 -26.78 5.61
N LEU A 258 -1.08 -26.20 5.92
CA LEU A 258 -1.21 -24.79 6.28
C LEU A 258 -1.19 -24.62 7.81
N ASP A 259 -0.40 -23.65 8.28
CA ASP A 259 -0.39 -23.27 9.70
C ASP A 259 -1.66 -22.50 10.08
N LEU A 260 -2.19 -21.73 9.12
CA LEU A 260 -3.41 -20.94 9.25
C LEU A 260 -4.21 -21.00 7.96
N TYR A 261 -5.51 -21.22 8.05
CA TYR A 261 -6.36 -21.27 6.86
C TYR A 261 -7.72 -20.65 7.06
N ALA A 262 -8.35 -20.29 5.94
CA ALA A 262 -9.74 -19.85 5.89
C ALA A 262 -10.58 -20.81 5.04
N GLU A 263 -11.84 -21.04 5.47
CA GLU A 263 -12.88 -21.69 4.69
C GLU A 263 -14.02 -20.69 4.50
N GLU A 264 -14.32 -20.32 3.25
CA GLU A 264 -15.39 -19.38 2.96
C GLU A 264 -16.75 -19.99 3.31
N ILE A 265 -17.55 -19.27 4.09
CA ILE A 265 -18.93 -19.63 4.39
C ILE A 265 -19.88 -18.96 3.41
N GLY A 266 -19.65 -17.68 3.09
CA GLY A 266 -20.46 -16.95 2.11
C GLY A 266 -20.21 -15.44 2.14
N LEU A 267 -21.00 -14.74 1.33
CA LEU A 267 -21.00 -13.28 1.25
C LEU A 267 -22.39 -12.76 1.70
N ASP A 268 -22.38 -11.63 2.40
CA ASP A 268 -23.64 -10.93 2.68
C ASP A 268 -24.10 -10.06 1.48
N GLU A 269 -25.18 -9.30 1.67
CA GLU A 269 -25.78 -8.46 0.61
C GLU A 269 -24.84 -7.34 0.13
N ARG A 270 -23.89 -6.91 0.94
CA ARG A 270 -22.85 -5.92 0.59
C ARG A 270 -21.56 -6.57 0.06
N GLY A 271 -21.58 -7.88 -0.21
CA GLY A 271 -20.41 -8.62 -0.68
C GLY A 271 -19.31 -8.77 0.38
N ARG A 272 -19.65 -8.67 1.68
CA ARG A 272 -18.72 -8.83 2.78
C ARG A 272 -18.59 -10.30 3.13
N PRO A 273 -17.36 -10.86 3.19
CA PRO A 273 -17.17 -12.28 3.41
C PRO A 273 -17.37 -12.66 4.88
N THR A 274 -17.98 -13.83 5.07
CA THR A 274 -17.96 -14.61 6.30
C THR A 274 -17.19 -15.88 6.02
N PHE A 275 -16.23 -16.21 6.89
CA PHE A 275 -15.38 -17.38 6.74
C PHE A 275 -14.99 -17.95 8.11
N LYS A 276 -14.65 -19.23 8.12
CA LYS A 276 -14.02 -19.87 9.25
C LYS A 276 -12.52 -19.61 9.15
N LEU A 277 -11.93 -19.04 10.19
CA LEU A 277 -10.50 -18.83 10.36
C LEU A 277 -9.99 -19.91 11.33
N ALA A 278 -9.04 -20.73 10.94
CA ALA A 278 -8.64 -21.88 11.73
C ALA A 278 -7.13 -22.16 11.68
N THR A 279 -6.60 -22.64 12.80
CA THR A 279 -5.33 -23.32 12.95
C THR A 279 -5.56 -24.79 13.21
N GLN A 280 -4.52 -25.57 13.51
CA GLN A 280 -4.66 -26.96 13.93
C GLN A 280 -5.31 -27.09 15.34
N GLU A 281 -5.30 -26.04 16.15
CA GLU A 281 -5.70 -26.07 17.56
C GLU A 281 -7.00 -25.32 17.85
N ALA A 282 -7.35 -24.32 17.05
CA ALA A 282 -8.48 -23.41 17.31
C ALA A 282 -9.13 -22.94 16.02
N GLU A 283 -10.42 -22.60 16.11
CA GLU A 283 -11.18 -22.00 14.99
C GLU A 283 -12.12 -20.91 15.49
N GLU A 284 -12.34 -19.91 14.63
CA GLU A 284 -13.27 -18.80 14.83
C GLU A 284 -14.03 -18.50 13.55
N VAL A 285 -15.27 -18.08 13.65
CA VAL A 285 -16.01 -17.54 12.51
C VAL A 285 -15.86 -16.03 12.47
N VAL A 286 -15.33 -15.52 11.37
CA VAL A 286 -15.03 -14.09 11.15
C VAL A 286 -15.95 -13.54 10.07
N LYS A 287 -16.56 -12.37 10.35
CA LYS A 287 -17.31 -11.60 9.39
C LYS A 287 -16.65 -10.25 9.15
N LEU A 288 -16.07 -10.03 7.97
CA LEU A 288 -15.44 -8.75 7.67
C LEU A 288 -16.46 -7.64 7.42
N CYS A 289 -16.09 -6.40 7.78
CA CYS A 289 -16.84 -5.20 7.39
C CYS A 289 -16.53 -4.74 5.96
N MET A 290 -15.45 -5.24 5.35
CA MET A 290 -15.03 -4.91 4.00
C MET A 290 -15.61 -5.85 2.96
N SER A 291 -16.03 -5.29 1.82
CA SER A 291 -16.54 -6.06 0.68
C SER A 291 -15.40 -6.67 -0.13
N GLY A 292 -15.66 -7.84 -0.75
CA GLY A 292 -14.74 -8.54 -1.66
C GLY A 292 -14.02 -9.73 -1.02
N ARG A 293 -14.12 -10.89 -1.72
CA ARG A 293 -13.52 -12.16 -1.30
C ARG A 293 -11.99 -12.09 -1.09
N HIS A 294 -11.30 -11.27 -1.89
CA HIS A 294 -9.85 -11.08 -1.77
C HIS A 294 -9.42 -10.58 -0.38
N ASN A 295 -10.33 -9.97 0.38
CA ASN A 295 -10.04 -9.54 1.75
C ASN A 295 -9.95 -10.71 2.74
N ILE A 296 -10.38 -11.93 2.38
CA ILE A 296 -10.10 -13.14 3.18
C ILE A 296 -8.58 -13.39 3.22
N THR A 297 -7.89 -13.31 2.08
CA THR A 297 -6.43 -13.49 2.01
C THR A 297 -5.70 -12.39 2.77
N ASN A 298 -6.15 -11.12 2.66
CA ASN A 298 -5.57 -10.01 3.43
C ASN A 298 -5.76 -10.21 4.95
N ALA A 299 -6.94 -10.71 5.36
CA ALA A 299 -7.23 -11.03 6.76
C ALA A 299 -6.40 -12.22 7.27
N LEU A 300 -6.17 -13.25 6.44
CA LEU A 300 -5.28 -14.37 6.77
C LEU A 300 -3.85 -13.88 7.03
N ALA A 301 -3.32 -13.00 6.18
CA ALA A 301 -2.00 -12.40 6.38
C ALA A 301 -1.92 -11.65 7.71
N ALA A 302 -2.95 -10.85 8.04
CA ALA A 302 -3.00 -10.13 9.30
C ALA A 302 -3.13 -11.06 10.51
N ALA A 303 -3.90 -12.14 10.38
CA ALA A 303 -4.05 -13.16 11.41
C ALA A 303 -2.74 -13.91 11.65
N ALA A 304 -2.03 -14.30 10.58
CA ALA A 304 -0.73 -14.96 10.68
C ALA A 304 0.30 -14.12 11.45
N VAL A 305 0.37 -12.82 11.13
CA VAL A 305 1.22 -11.88 11.89
C VAL A 305 0.77 -11.80 13.34
N GLY A 306 -0.53 -11.60 13.61
CA GLY A 306 -1.05 -11.50 14.97
C GLY A 306 -0.73 -12.72 15.83
N LEU A 307 -0.97 -13.93 15.30
CA LEU A 307 -0.67 -15.18 15.99
C LEU A 307 0.82 -15.34 16.29
N ASN A 308 1.70 -14.97 15.36
CA ASN A 308 3.15 -15.02 15.58
C ASN A 308 3.60 -14.12 16.73
N PHE A 309 2.91 -13.01 16.96
CA PHE A 309 3.16 -12.10 18.08
C PHE A 309 2.31 -12.43 19.34
N GLY A 310 1.71 -13.63 19.41
CA GLY A 310 1.00 -14.11 20.60
C GLY A 310 -0.40 -13.54 20.80
N ILE A 311 -0.98 -12.89 19.80
CA ILE A 311 -2.38 -12.42 19.83
C ILE A 311 -3.28 -13.63 19.59
N SER A 312 -4.25 -13.88 20.47
CA SER A 312 -5.15 -15.02 20.36
C SER A 312 -6.07 -14.91 19.13
N LEU A 313 -6.53 -16.05 18.61
CA LEU A 313 -7.44 -16.10 17.47
C LEU A 313 -8.72 -15.30 17.73
N ALA A 314 -9.24 -15.30 18.94
CA ALA A 314 -10.39 -14.50 19.35
C ALA A 314 -10.13 -12.99 19.29
N GLN A 315 -8.94 -12.53 19.69
CA GLN A 315 -8.56 -11.11 19.56
C GLN A 315 -8.36 -10.72 18.09
N VAL A 316 -7.73 -11.60 17.29
CA VAL A 316 -7.62 -11.42 15.83
C VAL A 316 -8.99 -11.26 15.20
N LYS A 317 -9.95 -12.15 15.49
CA LYS A 317 -11.33 -12.05 15.05
C LYS A 317 -11.93 -10.70 15.41
N ALA A 318 -11.89 -10.33 16.67
CA ALA A 318 -12.47 -9.06 17.14
C ALA A 318 -11.87 -7.84 16.41
N ALA A 319 -10.55 -7.84 16.16
CA ALA A 319 -9.89 -6.77 15.42
C ALA A 319 -10.35 -6.72 13.95
N LEU A 320 -10.44 -7.87 13.28
CA LEU A 320 -10.83 -7.97 11.87
C LEU A 320 -12.32 -7.62 11.64
N GLU A 321 -13.20 -8.03 12.56
CA GLU A 321 -14.64 -7.72 12.49
C GLU A 321 -14.94 -6.24 12.73
N ASN A 322 -14.09 -5.52 13.46
CA ASN A 322 -14.21 -4.08 13.70
C ASN A 322 -13.32 -3.24 12.75
N PHE A 323 -12.59 -3.89 11.86
CA PHE A 323 -11.72 -3.17 10.95
C PHE A 323 -12.50 -2.54 9.80
N GLU A 324 -12.37 -1.22 9.66
CA GLU A 324 -12.84 -0.46 8.52
C GLU A 324 -11.67 0.28 7.88
N ILE A 325 -11.58 0.20 6.55
CA ILE A 325 -10.57 0.95 5.83
C ILE A 325 -10.92 2.44 5.81
N ASN A 326 -9.93 3.29 6.05
CA ASN A 326 -10.14 4.74 5.94
C ASN A 326 -10.55 5.10 4.50
N PRO A 327 -11.75 5.68 4.28
CA PRO A 327 -12.25 6.04 2.95
C PRO A 327 -11.31 6.98 2.17
N ALA A 328 -10.52 7.80 2.86
CA ALA A 328 -9.53 8.69 2.25
C ALA A 328 -8.43 7.93 1.48
N LEU A 329 -8.23 6.64 1.76
CA LEU A 329 -7.30 5.79 1.01
C LEU A 329 -7.84 5.41 -0.37
N LYS A 330 -9.13 5.62 -0.67
CA LYS A 330 -9.76 5.32 -1.97
C LYS A 330 -9.50 3.88 -2.45
N ARG A 331 -9.53 2.90 -1.50
CA ARG A 331 -9.31 1.48 -1.74
C ARG A 331 -10.54 0.69 -1.31
N MET A 332 -11.38 0.32 -2.29
CA MET A 332 -12.64 -0.40 -2.04
C MET A 332 -13.50 0.25 -0.95
N ALA A 333 -13.51 1.58 -0.86
CA ALA A 333 -14.39 2.30 0.05
C ALA A 333 -15.83 2.23 -0.46
N VAL A 334 -16.70 1.57 0.30
CA VAL A 334 -18.11 1.37 -0.05
C VAL A 334 -18.96 2.26 0.84
N TYR A 335 -19.75 3.11 0.22
CA TYR A 335 -20.72 3.98 0.92
C TYR A 335 -21.98 4.18 0.07
N GLU A 336 -23.03 4.64 0.69
CA GLU A 336 -24.29 4.93 0.02
C GLU A 336 -24.51 6.44 -0.06
N GLN A 337 -24.92 6.91 -1.23
CA GLN A 337 -25.25 8.31 -1.46
C GLN A 337 -26.52 8.40 -2.32
N GLN A 338 -27.55 9.08 -1.81
CA GLN A 338 -28.86 9.23 -2.48
C GLN A 338 -29.46 7.89 -2.94
N GLY A 339 -29.28 6.84 -2.13
CA GLY A 339 -29.78 5.49 -2.45
C GLY A 339 -28.91 4.72 -3.46
N VAL A 340 -27.80 5.29 -3.94
CA VAL A 340 -26.83 4.62 -4.83
C VAL A 340 -25.66 4.10 -4.01
N ILE A 341 -25.28 2.84 -4.22
CA ILE A 341 -24.08 2.25 -3.62
C ILE A 341 -22.87 2.65 -4.47
N ILE A 342 -21.94 3.39 -3.86
CA ILE A 342 -20.68 3.81 -4.50
C ILE A 342 -19.53 2.95 -3.97
N ILE A 343 -18.79 2.33 -4.88
CA ILE A 343 -17.54 1.62 -4.61
C ILE A 343 -16.40 2.49 -5.16
N ASN A 344 -15.74 3.22 -4.26
CA ASN A 344 -14.59 4.05 -4.61
C ASN A 344 -13.29 3.25 -4.46
N ASP A 345 -12.75 2.77 -5.58
CA ASP A 345 -11.47 2.06 -5.68
C ASP A 345 -10.52 2.78 -6.65
N THR A 346 -10.48 4.11 -6.55
CA THR A 346 -9.81 4.99 -7.52
C THR A 346 -8.33 5.25 -7.22
N TYR A 347 -7.77 4.65 -6.18
CA TYR A 347 -6.37 4.89 -5.81
C TYR A 347 -5.39 4.44 -6.89
N ASN A 348 -5.53 3.21 -7.40
CA ASN A 348 -4.72 2.64 -8.47
C ASN A 348 -5.43 1.44 -9.12
N ALA A 349 -4.93 1.00 -10.30
CA ALA A 349 -5.46 -0.15 -11.01
C ALA A 349 -4.34 -0.94 -11.68
N ASN A 350 -4.47 -2.27 -11.60
CA ASN A 350 -3.76 -3.27 -12.39
C ASN A 350 -4.74 -4.39 -12.76
N PRO A 351 -4.40 -5.34 -13.63
CA PRO A 351 -5.34 -6.36 -14.11
C PRO A 351 -6.02 -7.17 -13.00
N GLU A 352 -5.26 -7.60 -11.98
CA GLU A 352 -5.77 -8.38 -10.86
C GLU A 352 -6.74 -7.57 -10.00
N SER A 353 -6.37 -6.34 -9.65
CA SER A 353 -7.20 -5.47 -8.82
C SER A 353 -8.48 -5.00 -9.55
N MET A 354 -8.43 -4.82 -10.88
CA MET A 354 -9.62 -4.55 -11.70
C MET A 354 -10.62 -5.71 -11.61
N ARG A 355 -10.13 -6.94 -11.78
CA ARG A 355 -10.97 -8.14 -11.67
C ARG A 355 -11.58 -8.28 -10.28
N CYS A 356 -10.79 -8.05 -9.21
CA CYS A 356 -11.29 -8.08 -7.84
C CYS A 356 -12.40 -7.04 -7.60
N GLY A 357 -12.24 -5.81 -8.07
CA GLY A 357 -13.23 -4.75 -7.94
C GLY A 357 -14.54 -5.10 -8.65
N LEU A 358 -14.44 -5.59 -9.89
CA LEU A 358 -15.58 -6.01 -10.71
C LEU A 358 -16.30 -7.24 -10.11
N GLN A 359 -15.57 -8.23 -9.60
CA GLN A 359 -16.17 -9.37 -8.89
C GLN A 359 -16.90 -8.93 -7.62
N THR A 360 -16.37 -7.94 -6.92
CA THR A 360 -17.03 -7.36 -5.75
C THR A 360 -18.33 -6.70 -6.14
N LEU A 361 -18.35 -5.86 -7.19
CA LEU A 361 -19.57 -5.26 -7.73
C LEU A 361 -20.60 -6.34 -8.13
N LYS A 362 -20.15 -7.43 -8.83
CA LYS A 362 -21.02 -8.55 -9.21
C LYS A 362 -21.67 -9.20 -7.99
N SER A 363 -20.91 -9.39 -6.90
CA SER A 363 -21.36 -10.11 -5.70
C SER A 363 -22.34 -9.33 -4.82
N MET A 364 -22.42 -8.02 -4.97
CA MET A 364 -23.35 -7.19 -4.19
C MET A 364 -24.79 -7.41 -4.64
N LYS A 365 -25.68 -7.53 -3.65
CA LYS A 365 -27.14 -7.50 -3.88
C LYS A 365 -27.60 -6.06 -3.86
N HIS A 366 -28.30 -5.67 -4.88
CA HIS A 366 -28.91 -4.35 -5.05
C HIS A 366 -30.17 -4.50 -5.92
N SER A 367 -31.05 -3.51 -5.91
CA SER A 367 -32.32 -3.56 -6.64
C SER A 367 -32.24 -2.93 -8.04
N GLY A 368 -31.22 -2.14 -8.30
CA GLY A 368 -31.02 -1.39 -9.54
C GLY A 368 -29.97 -2.00 -10.46
N LYS A 369 -29.24 -1.14 -11.16
CA LYS A 369 -28.21 -1.51 -12.16
C LYS A 369 -26.84 -1.72 -11.53
N LYS A 370 -26.02 -2.57 -12.15
CA LYS A 370 -24.58 -2.73 -11.92
C LYS A 370 -23.82 -1.92 -12.94
N ILE A 371 -23.10 -0.91 -12.47
CA ILE A 371 -22.41 0.06 -13.31
C ILE A 371 -20.92 0.03 -13.02
N ALA A 372 -20.09 -0.14 -14.05
CA ALA A 372 -18.64 -0.02 -13.94
C ALA A 372 -18.16 1.24 -14.64
N VAL A 373 -17.37 2.06 -13.93
CA VAL A 373 -16.74 3.30 -14.42
C VAL A 373 -15.23 3.12 -14.30
N LEU A 374 -14.59 2.82 -15.43
CA LEU A 374 -13.21 2.37 -15.45
C LEU A 374 -12.30 3.34 -16.20
N GLY A 375 -11.13 3.61 -15.61
CA GLY A 375 -10.02 4.32 -16.27
C GLY A 375 -8.89 3.38 -16.66
N ASP A 376 -7.98 3.82 -17.51
CA ASP A 376 -6.85 3.02 -18.00
C ASP A 376 -6.06 2.36 -16.86
N MET A 377 -5.56 1.16 -17.15
CA MET A 377 -4.49 0.51 -16.39
C MET A 377 -3.15 0.92 -17.01
N LEU A 378 -2.38 1.69 -16.28
CA LEU A 378 -1.05 2.15 -16.71
C LEU A 378 0.04 1.17 -16.26
N GLU A 379 1.27 1.39 -16.70
CA GLU A 379 2.46 0.60 -16.36
C GLU A 379 2.38 -0.86 -16.84
N LEU A 380 1.64 -1.10 -17.93
CA LEU A 380 1.53 -2.39 -18.60
C LEU A 380 2.45 -2.54 -19.81
N GLY A 381 3.03 -1.43 -20.31
CA GLY A 381 3.92 -1.42 -21.46
C GLY A 381 3.30 -2.11 -22.68
N ALA A 382 4.03 -3.04 -23.30
CA ALA A 382 3.57 -3.78 -24.46
C ALA A 382 2.34 -4.67 -24.21
N LEU A 383 2.02 -4.99 -22.95
CA LEU A 383 0.85 -5.79 -22.58
C LEU A 383 -0.44 -4.97 -22.46
N SER A 384 -0.38 -3.63 -22.60
CA SER A 384 -1.52 -2.74 -22.35
C SER A 384 -2.74 -3.15 -23.19
N GLU A 385 -2.62 -3.29 -24.50
CA GLU A 385 -3.74 -3.63 -25.37
C GLU A 385 -4.33 -5.00 -25.03
N SER A 386 -3.47 -6.01 -24.83
CA SER A 386 -3.92 -7.36 -24.50
C SER A 386 -4.63 -7.44 -23.15
N GLU A 387 -4.10 -6.79 -22.11
CA GLU A 387 -4.71 -6.81 -20.78
C GLU A 387 -6.05 -6.03 -20.73
N HIS A 388 -6.16 -4.92 -21.45
CA HIS A 388 -7.43 -4.21 -21.60
C HIS A 388 -8.45 -5.03 -22.39
N THR A 389 -8.02 -5.77 -23.43
CA THR A 389 -8.90 -6.69 -24.16
C THR A 389 -9.40 -7.82 -23.26
N LEU A 390 -8.49 -8.49 -22.54
CA LEU A 390 -8.84 -9.54 -21.57
C LEU A 390 -9.78 -9.04 -20.46
N LEU A 391 -9.64 -7.80 -20.04
CA LEU A 391 -10.55 -7.18 -19.09
C LEU A 391 -11.97 -7.05 -19.69
N GLY A 392 -12.09 -6.66 -20.95
CA GLY A 392 -13.38 -6.58 -21.66
C GLY A 392 -14.06 -7.94 -21.81
N GLU A 393 -13.29 -8.99 -22.13
CA GLU A 393 -13.76 -10.37 -22.19
C GLU A 393 -14.26 -10.85 -20.82
N PHE A 394 -13.50 -10.54 -19.75
CA PHE A 394 -13.88 -10.83 -18.37
C PHE A 394 -15.17 -10.12 -17.98
N ILE A 395 -15.31 -8.82 -18.29
CA ILE A 395 -16.52 -8.04 -18.02
C ILE A 395 -17.75 -8.69 -18.66
N SER A 396 -17.62 -9.29 -19.86
CA SER A 396 -18.69 -9.97 -20.56
C SER A 396 -19.30 -11.16 -19.79
N GLN A 397 -18.61 -11.65 -18.75
CA GLN A 397 -19.04 -12.78 -17.90
C GLN A 397 -19.69 -12.31 -16.59
N LEU A 398 -19.78 -11.00 -16.35
CA LEU A 398 -20.16 -10.44 -15.04
C LEU A 398 -21.60 -9.95 -14.95
N GLU A 399 -22.37 -9.97 -16.05
CA GLU A 399 -23.75 -9.50 -16.08
C GLU A 399 -23.88 -8.04 -15.60
N LEU A 400 -22.98 -7.14 -16.09
CA LEU A 400 -23.09 -5.71 -15.85
C LEU A 400 -24.13 -5.09 -16.77
N ASP A 401 -24.86 -4.08 -16.26
CA ASP A 401 -25.86 -3.33 -17.04
C ASP A 401 -25.20 -2.19 -17.85
N VAL A 402 -24.20 -1.53 -17.27
CA VAL A 402 -23.55 -0.37 -17.86
C VAL A 402 -22.02 -0.43 -17.68
N LEU A 403 -21.29 -0.12 -18.74
CA LEU A 403 -19.84 0.06 -18.76
C LEU A 403 -19.49 1.43 -19.32
N PHE A 404 -19.01 2.32 -18.49
CA PHE A 404 -18.44 3.61 -18.89
C PHE A 404 -16.93 3.57 -18.72
N VAL A 405 -16.20 4.03 -19.75
CA VAL A 405 -14.75 3.99 -19.73
C VAL A 405 -14.14 5.34 -20.09
N TYR A 406 -12.99 5.64 -19.48
CA TYR A 406 -12.20 6.84 -19.71
C TYR A 406 -10.73 6.49 -19.93
N GLY A 407 -10.13 7.03 -20.97
CA GLY A 407 -8.75 6.77 -21.37
C GLY A 407 -8.64 6.00 -22.68
N GLU A 408 -7.50 6.13 -23.34
CA GLU A 408 -7.31 5.61 -24.71
C GLU A 408 -7.23 4.07 -24.72
N ALA A 409 -6.52 3.49 -23.74
CA ALA A 409 -6.35 2.05 -23.65
C ALA A 409 -7.67 1.33 -23.33
N MET A 410 -8.59 1.99 -22.61
CA MET A 410 -9.92 1.44 -22.31
C MET A 410 -10.80 1.24 -23.54
N LYS A 411 -10.45 1.79 -24.71
CA LYS A 411 -11.15 1.47 -25.96
C LYS A 411 -11.07 -0.02 -26.31
N ALA A 412 -9.93 -0.67 -26.02
CA ALA A 412 -9.79 -2.12 -26.22
C ALA A 412 -10.75 -2.90 -25.30
N THR A 413 -10.88 -2.49 -24.02
CA THR A 413 -11.86 -3.06 -23.09
C THR A 413 -13.29 -2.87 -23.59
N LEU A 414 -13.63 -1.67 -24.03
CA LEU A 414 -14.97 -1.37 -24.54
C LEU A 414 -15.33 -2.21 -25.76
N ASN A 415 -14.38 -2.39 -26.70
CA ASN A 415 -14.58 -3.18 -27.91
C ASN A 415 -14.83 -4.65 -27.59
N ALA A 416 -14.06 -5.24 -26.67
CA ALA A 416 -14.15 -6.64 -26.29
C ALA A 416 -15.34 -6.94 -25.37
N ALA A 417 -15.81 -5.97 -24.57
CA ALA A 417 -16.90 -6.17 -23.63
C ALA A 417 -18.26 -6.32 -24.31
N ARG A 418 -19.06 -7.26 -23.82
CA ARG A 418 -20.49 -7.45 -24.17
C ARG A 418 -21.34 -7.01 -22.97
N VAL A 419 -21.78 -5.77 -23.00
CA VAL A 419 -22.59 -5.14 -21.97
C VAL A 419 -23.76 -4.40 -22.66
N PRO A 420 -24.99 -4.43 -22.12
CA PRO A 420 -26.17 -3.82 -22.74
C PRO A 420 -25.98 -2.32 -23.09
N ALA A 421 -25.38 -1.55 -22.17
CA ALA A 421 -25.05 -0.16 -22.41
C ALA A 421 -23.57 0.06 -22.15
N LYS A 422 -22.83 0.60 -23.13
CA LYS A 422 -21.40 0.89 -22.99
C LYS A 422 -21.00 2.13 -23.77
N GLN A 423 -20.10 2.95 -23.18
CA GLN A 423 -19.64 4.19 -23.81
C GLN A 423 -18.22 4.55 -23.36
N HIS A 424 -17.42 5.06 -24.30
CA HIS A 424 -16.15 5.72 -24.03
C HIS A 424 -16.36 7.24 -23.91
N PHE A 425 -15.66 7.86 -22.97
CA PHE A 425 -15.67 9.30 -22.75
C PHE A 425 -14.26 9.88 -22.90
N GLU A 426 -14.16 11.03 -23.54
CA GLU A 426 -12.91 11.78 -23.68
C GLU A 426 -12.72 12.79 -22.55
N SER A 427 -13.77 13.03 -21.73
CA SER A 427 -13.78 13.99 -20.65
C SER A 427 -14.50 13.43 -19.44
N LYS A 428 -13.87 13.56 -18.27
CA LYS A 428 -14.47 13.19 -16.97
C LYS A 428 -15.73 14.00 -16.67
N ALA A 429 -15.81 15.25 -17.15
CA ALA A 429 -17.00 16.09 -16.99
C ALA A 429 -18.20 15.51 -17.74
N GLN A 430 -18.00 15.10 -19.01
CA GLN A 430 -19.06 14.44 -19.80
C GLN A 430 -19.48 13.10 -19.16
N LEU A 431 -18.52 12.31 -18.66
CA LEU A 431 -18.76 11.06 -17.97
C LEU A 431 -19.59 11.28 -16.71
N ALA A 432 -19.23 12.27 -15.89
CA ALA A 432 -19.95 12.63 -14.67
C ALA A 432 -21.39 13.09 -14.98
N GLU A 433 -21.59 13.90 -16.02
CA GLU A 433 -22.91 14.36 -16.44
C GLU A 433 -23.80 13.21 -16.93
N SER A 434 -23.22 12.27 -17.70
CA SER A 434 -23.93 11.08 -18.16
C SER A 434 -24.33 10.17 -16.99
N LEU A 435 -23.46 10.06 -15.96
CA LEU A 435 -23.79 9.31 -14.74
C LEU A 435 -24.93 9.97 -13.95
N LYS A 436 -24.90 11.30 -13.80
CA LYS A 436 -25.99 12.04 -13.12
C LYS A 436 -27.36 11.77 -13.75
N GLY A 437 -27.42 11.74 -15.08
CA GLY A 437 -28.65 11.47 -15.81
C GLY A 437 -29.09 10.00 -15.76
N LEU A 438 -28.15 9.08 -15.45
CA LEU A 438 -28.38 7.63 -15.48
C LEU A 438 -28.73 7.04 -14.12
N LEU A 439 -28.02 7.47 -13.05
CA LEU A 439 -28.08 6.85 -11.73
C LEU A 439 -29.43 7.04 -11.08
N GLN A 440 -29.92 5.95 -10.45
CA GLN A 440 -31.16 5.92 -9.70
C GLN A 440 -30.95 5.22 -8.35
N PRO A 441 -31.77 5.53 -7.32
CA PRO A 441 -31.74 4.79 -6.07
C PRO A 441 -31.83 3.28 -6.30
N GLY A 442 -30.98 2.52 -5.64
CA GLY A 442 -30.86 1.08 -5.80
C GLY A 442 -29.73 0.64 -6.74
N ASP A 443 -29.12 1.55 -7.50
CA ASP A 443 -27.97 1.25 -8.36
C ASP A 443 -26.70 1.03 -7.53
N ALA A 444 -25.76 0.24 -8.09
CA ALA A 444 -24.41 0.06 -7.55
C ALA A 444 -23.36 0.43 -8.61
N VAL A 445 -22.41 1.29 -8.26
CA VAL A 445 -21.40 1.79 -9.19
C VAL A 445 -19.97 1.62 -8.63
N LEU A 446 -19.08 1.01 -9.45
CA LEU A 446 -17.65 0.90 -9.16
C LEU A 446 -16.89 1.97 -9.96
N PHE A 447 -16.06 2.73 -9.26
CA PHE A 447 -15.07 3.64 -9.86
C PHE A 447 -13.66 3.11 -9.64
N LYS A 448 -12.92 2.87 -10.73
CA LYS A 448 -11.55 2.35 -10.65
C LYS A 448 -10.71 2.78 -11.86
N GLY A 449 -9.42 3.06 -11.63
CA GLY A 449 -8.44 3.40 -12.66
C GLY A 449 -7.06 3.60 -12.04
N SER A 450 -6.02 3.63 -12.86
CA SER A 450 -4.66 3.93 -12.40
C SER A 450 -4.58 5.32 -11.76
N ARG A 451 -3.60 5.53 -10.87
CA ARG A 451 -3.47 6.76 -10.06
C ARG A 451 -3.48 8.04 -10.90
N ALA A 452 -2.78 8.03 -12.04
CA ALA A 452 -2.71 9.20 -12.92
C ALA A 452 -4.05 9.51 -13.62
N MET A 453 -4.97 8.54 -13.72
CA MET A 453 -6.30 8.74 -14.28
C MET A 453 -7.20 9.57 -13.37
N LYS A 454 -6.91 9.62 -12.05
CA LYS A 454 -7.65 10.43 -11.05
C LYS A 454 -9.17 10.25 -11.17
N MET A 455 -9.62 8.98 -11.18
CA MET A 455 -11.05 8.66 -11.38
C MET A 455 -11.93 9.17 -10.23
N GLU A 456 -11.36 9.50 -9.08
CA GLU A 456 -12.08 10.19 -7.99
C GLU A 456 -12.67 11.55 -8.40
N GLU A 457 -12.06 12.26 -9.36
CA GLU A 457 -12.59 13.52 -9.86
C GLU A 457 -14.00 13.37 -10.47
N VAL A 458 -14.31 12.20 -11.06
CA VAL A 458 -15.65 11.91 -11.58
C VAL A 458 -16.67 11.88 -10.43
N ILE A 459 -16.31 11.25 -9.29
CA ILE A 459 -17.16 11.21 -8.09
C ILE A 459 -17.36 12.62 -7.54
N GLU A 460 -16.28 13.39 -7.44
CA GLU A 460 -16.31 14.78 -6.95
C GLU A 460 -17.18 15.69 -7.85
N MET A 461 -17.07 15.56 -9.19
CA MET A 461 -17.91 16.28 -10.14
C MET A 461 -19.39 15.90 -10.05
N MET A 462 -19.68 14.64 -9.71
CA MET A 462 -21.07 14.22 -9.46
C MET A 462 -21.66 14.89 -8.23
N GLN A 463 -20.82 15.19 -7.21
CA GLN A 463 -21.21 15.79 -5.93
C GLN A 463 -21.29 17.32 -5.96
N ALA A 464 -20.54 17.99 -6.85
CA ALA A 464 -20.29 19.45 -6.85
C ALA A 464 -21.48 20.34 -7.25
N HIS A 465 -22.69 19.82 -7.43
CA HIS A 465 -23.87 20.58 -7.88
C HIS A 465 -25.13 20.34 -7.00
N HIS A 466 -24.91 20.33 -5.67
CA HIS A 466 -26.02 20.42 -4.71
C HIS A 466 -25.80 21.56 -3.70
#